data_67536abf840ed25acf7f3adae5d5190a
#
_entry.id   67536abf840ed25acf7f3adae5d5190a
#
_cell.length_a   1.000
_cell.length_b   1.000
_cell.length_c   1.000
_cell.angle_alpha   90.00
_cell.angle_beta   90.00
_cell.angle_gamma   90.00
#
_symmetry.space_group_name_H-M   'P 1'
#
loop_
_entity.id
_entity.type
_entity.pdbx_description
1 polymer ?
#
loop_
_entity_poly.entity_id
_entity_poly.type
_entity_poly.pdbx_seq_one_letter_code
_entity_poly.pdbx_strand_id
1 'polypeptide(L)'
;MDACGCGSTTPLLYTPYGYTVNIFPAGLFLLSRARTASVGGMTEKPTPPDVDAFLDSTVVGDDPVLTAAAEASTAAGLPPIAVSVQQGKFLCVLAAALRARRILEIGTLGGCSSIWLARGAGPQGRVVTLEYEPKHAEVARANLQRAGLVDRVEVIVGAALDTLPTLNGGPFDLVFIDADKENNAEYLEWAIRLTRPGSVIVVDNVIRDGQIMDPQSDDAKVAATRQTLQMMGEHPRLDTAVIQTVGAKGWDGFAIASVR
;
A
#
# COMPACT_ATOMS: atom_id res chain seq x y z
N MET A 1 -2.85 54.76 40.74
CA MET A 1 -3.98 55.00 39.82
C MET A 1 -3.49 54.63 38.49
N ASP A 2 -3.52 53.48 38.10
CA ASP A 2 -4.01 52.95 37.20
C ASP A 2 -4.20 51.66 36.58
N ALA A 3 -5.06 51.47 35.76
CA ALA A 3 -5.64 50.26 35.19
C ALA A 3 -4.64 49.41 34.39
N CYS A 4 -4.38 48.24 34.85
CA CYS A 4 -3.74 47.16 34.08
C CYS A 4 -4.74 46.59 33.07
N GLY A 5 -4.62 47.02 31.82
CA GLY A 5 -5.40 46.48 30.69
C GLY A 5 -5.03 45.03 30.42
N CYS A 6 -5.89 44.10 30.85
CA CYS A 6 -5.80 42.68 30.51
C CYS A 6 -6.15 42.54 29.03
N GLY A 7 -5.14 42.44 28.17
CA GLY A 7 -5.34 42.10 26.76
C GLY A 7 -5.96 40.72 26.60
N SER A 8 -7.18 40.65 26.11
CA SER A 8 -7.86 39.42 25.77
C SER A 8 -7.13 38.73 24.60
N THR A 9 -6.46 37.62 24.87
CA THR A 9 -5.97 36.73 23.84
C THR A 9 -7.16 35.93 23.30
N THR A 10 -7.55 36.18 22.09
CA THR A 10 -8.55 35.37 21.38
C THR A 10 -7.87 34.09 20.88
N PRO A 11 -8.34 32.89 21.23
CA PRO A 11 -7.78 31.65 20.70
C PRO A 11 -8.09 31.55 19.21
N LEU A 12 -7.06 31.45 18.38
CA LEU A 12 -7.18 31.60 16.93
C LEU A 12 -7.36 30.29 16.15
N LEU A 13 -7.16 29.10 16.75
CA LEU A 13 -7.36 27.83 16.06
C LEU A 13 -7.51 26.65 17.02
N TYR A 14 -8.60 25.90 16.87
CA TYR A 14 -8.79 24.59 17.49
C TYR A 14 -8.16 23.55 16.56
N THR A 15 -7.14 22.84 16.99
CA THR A 15 -6.61 21.71 16.22
C THR A 15 -7.41 20.45 16.53
N PRO A 16 -7.63 19.54 15.57
CA PRO A 16 -8.37 18.29 15.79
C PRO A 16 -7.75 17.36 16.84
N TYR A 17 -6.56 17.70 17.36
CA TYR A 17 -5.83 16.93 18.35
C TYR A 17 -5.93 17.48 19.78
N GLY A 18 -6.84 18.40 20.08
CA GLY A 18 -7.06 18.93 21.43
C GLY A 18 -5.95 19.86 21.94
N TYR A 19 -5.22 20.51 21.07
CA TYR A 19 -4.26 21.56 21.43
C TYR A 19 -4.82 22.95 21.09
N THR A 20 -4.62 23.91 21.98
CA THR A 20 -4.86 25.33 21.73
C THR A 20 -3.54 26.03 21.39
N VAL A 21 -3.51 26.75 20.29
CA VAL A 21 -2.34 27.57 19.93
C VAL A 21 -2.58 28.99 20.41
N ASN A 22 -1.79 29.46 21.36
CA ASN A 22 -1.78 30.83 21.80
C ASN A 22 -0.65 31.57 21.07
N ILE A 23 -0.99 32.63 20.34
CA ILE A 23 -0.03 33.50 19.66
C ILE A 23 0.27 34.69 20.59
N PHE A 24 1.52 34.81 20.99
CA PHE A 24 2.01 35.96 21.74
C PHE A 24 2.68 37.01 20.77
N PRO A 25 2.64 38.30 21.08
CA PRO A 25 3.17 39.33 20.19
C PRO A 25 4.68 39.22 19.85
N ALA A 26 5.41 38.34 20.51
CA ALA A 26 6.85 38.10 20.29
C ALA A 26 7.13 36.85 19.38
N GLY A 27 6.14 36.25 18.71
CA GLY A 27 6.35 35.10 17.82
C GLY A 27 6.69 33.81 18.54
N LEU A 28 6.51 33.70 19.84
CA LEU A 28 6.74 32.48 20.60
C LEU A 28 5.48 31.61 20.57
N PHE A 29 5.59 30.39 20.05
CA PHE A 29 4.50 29.42 20.04
C PHE A 29 4.61 28.53 21.29
N LEU A 30 3.63 28.59 22.18
CA LEU A 30 3.48 27.65 23.27
C LEU A 30 2.30 26.73 22.98
N LEU A 31 2.61 25.45 22.76
CA LEU A 31 1.61 24.39 22.69
C LEU A 31 1.22 24.02 24.14
N SER A 32 0.06 24.44 24.59
CA SER A 32 -0.50 23.94 25.85
C SER A 32 -1.53 22.85 25.56
N ARG A 33 -1.45 21.76 26.31
CA ARG A 33 -2.48 20.72 26.28
C ARG A 33 -3.76 21.31 26.86
N ALA A 34 -4.81 21.43 26.05
CA ALA A 34 -6.12 21.75 26.59
C ALA A 34 -6.50 20.65 27.60
N ARG A 35 -6.92 21.03 28.81
CA ARG A 35 -7.58 20.10 29.70
C ARG A 35 -8.88 19.70 29.03
N THR A 36 -8.87 18.55 28.36
CA THR A 36 -10.08 17.93 27.85
C THR A 36 -10.99 17.64 29.04
N ALA A 37 -12.19 18.21 29.05
CA ALA A 37 -13.28 17.62 29.82
C ALA A 37 -13.32 16.14 29.44
N SER A 38 -13.41 15.26 30.44
CA SER A 38 -13.39 13.80 30.29
C SER A 38 -14.47 13.39 29.31
N VAL A 39 -14.08 13.16 28.06
CA VAL A 39 -14.79 12.25 27.17
C VAL A 39 -14.64 10.89 27.83
N GLY A 40 -15.74 10.20 28.07
CA GLY A 40 -15.80 8.93 28.79
C GLY A 40 -14.66 8.03 28.37
N GLY A 41 -13.89 7.56 29.36
CA GLY A 41 -12.64 6.83 29.13
C GLY A 41 -12.88 5.66 28.19
N MET A 42 -12.01 5.51 27.21
CA MET A 42 -11.89 4.25 26.47
C MET A 42 -11.56 3.17 27.50
N THR A 43 -12.54 2.31 27.79
CA THR A 43 -12.42 1.25 28.81
C THR A 43 -11.50 0.11 28.35
N GLU A 44 -11.21 0.05 27.05
CA GLU A 44 -10.32 -0.95 26.44
C GLU A 44 -9.21 -0.27 25.64
N LYS A 45 -8.05 -0.95 25.59
CA LYS A 45 -6.91 -0.50 24.78
C LYS A 45 -7.26 -0.64 23.31
N PRO A 46 -7.03 0.39 22.45
CA PRO A 46 -7.26 0.28 21.02
C PRO A 46 -6.52 -0.91 20.41
N THR A 47 -7.19 -1.60 19.51
CA THR A 47 -6.65 -2.71 18.74
C THR A 47 -6.04 -2.21 17.41
N PRO A 48 -5.18 -3.00 16.75
CA PRO A 48 -4.70 -2.62 15.43
C PRO A 48 -5.80 -2.32 14.39
N PRO A 49 -6.92 -3.07 14.31
CA PRO A 49 -8.05 -2.71 13.45
C PRO A 49 -8.67 -1.33 13.76
N ASP A 50 -8.75 -0.93 15.04
CA ASP A 50 -9.27 0.39 15.40
C ASP A 50 -8.35 1.51 14.90
N VAL A 51 -7.04 1.27 14.94
CA VAL A 51 -6.04 2.21 14.42
C VAL A 51 -6.14 2.30 12.90
N ASP A 52 -6.30 1.17 12.20
CA ASP A 52 -6.50 1.17 10.74
C ASP A 52 -7.76 1.97 10.36
N ALA A 53 -8.90 1.72 11.02
CA ALA A 53 -10.14 2.44 10.77
C ALA A 53 -9.99 3.96 10.98
N PHE A 54 -9.26 4.37 12.02
CA PHE A 54 -8.95 5.78 12.26
C PHE A 54 -8.07 6.36 11.15
N LEU A 55 -7.02 5.65 10.75
CA LEU A 55 -6.11 6.11 9.69
C LEU A 55 -6.82 6.17 8.33
N ASP A 56 -7.64 5.17 8.02
CA ASP A 56 -8.40 5.12 6.77
C ASP A 56 -9.32 6.33 6.65
N SER A 57 -10.09 6.63 7.72
CA SER A 57 -11.00 7.78 7.72
C SER A 57 -10.27 9.13 7.75
N THR A 58 -9.10 9.22 8.40
CA THR A 58 -8.39 10.49 8.64
C THR A 58 -7.46 10.87 7.50
N VAL A 59 -6.73 9.88 6.94
CA VAL A 59 -5.64 10.13 5.97
C VAL A 59 -6.07 9.83 4.55
N VAL A 60 -6.95 8.85 4.34
CA VAL A 60 -7.41 8.45 2.99
C VAL A 60 -8.77 9.05 2.67
N GLY A 61 -9.72 8.96 3.62
CA GLY A 61 -11.11 9.36 3.45
C GLY A 61 -11.93 8.35 2.65
N ASP A 62 -13.20 8.68 2.42
CA ASP A 62 -14.11 7.82 1.68
C ASP A 62 -13.76 7.80 0.18
N ASP A 63 -13.69 6.60 -0.39
CA ASP A 63 -13.46 6.38 -1.81
C ASP A 63 -14.53 5.45 -2.39
N PRO A 64 -15.59 6.02 -2.98
CA PRO A 64 -16.70 5.23 -3.49
C PRO A 64 -16.31 4.27 -4.62
N VAL A 65 -15.24 4.55 -5.36
CA VAL A 65 -14.76 3.67 -6.42
C VAL A 65 -14.11 2.41 -5.83
N LEU A 66 -13.28 2.58 -4.81
CA LEU A 66 -12.63 1.45 -4.13
C LEU A 66 -13.62 0.65 -3.30
N THR A 67 -14.58 1.31 -2.64
CA THR A 67 -15.68 0.65 -1.94
C THR A 67 -16.48 -0.23 -2.90
N ALA A 68 -16.92 0.31 -4.04
CA ALA A 68 -17.64 -0.44 -5.05
C ALA A 68 -16.81 -1.60 -5.64
N ALA A 69 -15.49 -1.44 -5.77
CA ALA A 69 -14.61 -2.50 -6.24
C ALA A 69 -14.50 -3.65 -5.22
N ALA A 70 -14.41 -3.34 -3.94
CA ALA A 70 -14.38 -4.32 -2.86
C ALA A 70 -15.72 -5.08 -2.73
N GLU A 71 -16.84 -4.37 -2.78
CA GLU A 71 -18.20 -4.94 -2.76
C GLU A 71 -18.43 -5.87 -3.95
N ALA A 72 -18.05 -5.46 -5.17
CA ALA A 72 -18.18 -6.27 -6.36
C ALA A 72 -17.30 -7.53 -6.30
N SER A 73 -16.09 -7.44 -5.77
CA SER A 73 -15.22 -8.59 -5.54
C SER A 73 -15.84 -9.59 -4.57
N THR A 74 -16.39 -9.09 -3.45
CA THR A 74 -17.11 -9.91 -2.46
C THR A 74 -18.34 -10.57 -3.07
N ALA A 75 -19.17 -9.81 -3.79
CA ALA A 75 -20.38 -10.33 -4.44
C ALA A 75 -20.07 -11.40 -5.50
N ALA A 76 -18.93 -11.31 -6.17
CA ALA A 76 -18.44 -12.31 -7.10
C ALA A 76 -17.82 -13.54 -6.39
N GLY A 77 -17.68 -13.51 -5.06
CA GLY A 77 -17.08 -14.59 -4.27
C GLY A 77 -15.56 -14.70 -4.42
N LEU A 78 -14.87 -13.59 -4.68
CA LEU A 78 -13.41 -13.56 -4.64
C LEU A 78 -12.92 -13.66 -3.18
N PRO A 79 -11.74 -14.26 -2.93
CA PRO A 79 -11.20 -14.33 -1.58
C PRO A 79 -10.90 -12.92 -1.03
N PRO A 80 -11.12 -12.66 0.28
CA PRO A 80 -10.94 -11.35 0.90
C PRO A 80 -9.47 -11.05 1.22
N ILE A 81 -8.59 -11.18 0.23
CA ILE A 81 -7.14 -11.03 0.34
C ILE A 81 -6.58 -9.77 -0.35
N ALA A 82 -7.43 -8.87 -0.85
CA ALA A 82 -6.98 -7.60 -1.42
C ALA A 82 -6.12 -6.81 -0.43
N VAL A 83 -5.19 -5.98 -0.89
CA VAL A 83 -4.37 -5.09 -0.04
C VAL A 83 -5.23 -4.23 0.89
N SER A 84 -4.70 -3.86 2.07
CA SER A 84 -5.40 -2.90 2.94
C SER A 84 -5.48 -1.51 2.29
N VAL A 85 -6.37 -0.66 2.79
CA VAL A 85 -6.51 0.72 2.29
C VAL A 85 -5.19 1.47 2.43
N GLN A 86 -4.51 1.36 3.59
CA GLN A 86 -3.23 2.03 3.83
C GLN A 86 -2.12 1.50 2.91
N GLN A 87 -2.06 0.18 2.67
CA GLN A 87 -1.09 -0.41 1.74
C GLN A 87 -1.36 0.02 0.30
N GLY A 88 -2.62 0.02 -0.14
CA GLY A 88 -2.99 0.54 -1.46
C GLY A 88 -2.62 2.02 -1.61
N LYS A 89 -2.87 2.84 -0.57
CA LYS A 89 -2.46 4.24 -0.55
C LYS A 89 -0.94 4.40 -0.59
N PHE A 90 -0.20 3.56 0.14
CA PHE A 90 1.25 3.51 0.08
C PHE A 90 1.74 3.27 -1.36
N LEU A 91 1.20 2.26 -2.06
CA LEU A 91 1.55 1.98 -3.46
C LEU A 91 1.26 3.17 -4.38
N CYS A 92 0.14 3.84 -4.18
CA CYS A 92 -0.22 5.06 -4.91
C CYS A 92 0.80 6.19 -4.68
N VAL A 93 1.16 6.46 -3.42
CA VAL A 93 2.13 7.50 -3.05
C VAL A 93 3.52 7.14 -3.59
N LEU A 94 3.93 5.86 -3.49
CA LEU A 94 5.20 5.38 -4.02
C LEU A 94 5.28 5.57 -5.54
N ALA A 95 4.25 5.15 -6.28
CA ALA A 95 4.18 5.34 -7.73
C ALA A 95 4.26 6.83 -8.14
N ALA A 96 3.60 7.71 -7.38
CA ALA A 96 3.65 9.16 -7.61
C ALA A 96 5.03 9.75 -7.29
N ALA A 97 5.65 9.37 -6.18
CA ALA A 97 6.97 9.81 -5.77
C ALA A 97 8.06 9.40 -6.79
N LEU A 98 7.97 8.19 -7.32
CA LEU A 98 8.83 7.70 -8.39
C LEU A 98 8.54 8.36 -9.74
N ARG A 99 7.42 9.07 -9.89
CA ARG A 99 6.89 9.51 -11.19
C ARG A 99 6.77 8.35 -12.17
N ALA A 100 6.36 7.19 -11.67
CA ALA A 100 6.29 5.96 -12.42
C ALA A 100 5.37 6.12 -13.63
N ARG A 101 5.86 5.72 -14.81
CA ARG A 101 5.10 5.72 -16.07
C ARG A 101 4.70 4.33 -16.51
N ARG A 102 5.47 3.33 -16.12
CA ARG A 102 5.22 1.93 -16.43
C ARG A 102 5.30 1.12 -15.16
N ILE A 103 4.19 0.48 -14.81
CA ILE A 103 4.08 -0.34 -13.62
C ILE A 103 3.70 -1.75 -14.03
N LEU A 104 4.37 -2.74 -13.45
CA LEU A 104 4.01 -4.15 -13.54
C LEU A 104 3.44 -4.60 -12.21
N GLU A 105 2.33 -5.29 -12.25
CA GLU A 105 1.73 -5.97 -11.11
C GLU A 105 1.60 -7.46 -11.41
N ILE A 106 2.01 -8.30 -10.47
CA ILE A 106 1.86 -9.76 -10.56
C ILE A 106 0.89 -10.18 -9.47
N GLY A 107 -0.33 -10.55 -9.87
CA GLY A 107 -1.50 -10.76 -9.02
C GLY A 107 -2.45 -9.58 -9.04
N THR A 108 -3.63 -9.74 -9.66
CA THR A 108 -4.63 -8.68 -9.87
C THR A 108 -5.80 -8.79 -8.91
N LEU A 109 -6.27 -10.03 -8.67
CA LEU A 109 -7.50 -10.31 -7.94
C LEU A 109 -8.67 -9.49 -8.51
N GLY A 110 -9.35 -8.69 -7.67
CA GLY A 110 -10.42 -7.75 -8.07
C GLY A 110 -9.93 -6.39 -8.56
N GLY A 111 -8.62 -6.14 -8.70
CA GLY A 111 -8.04 -4.92 -9.25
C GLY A 111 -7.94 -3.74 -8.29
N CYS A 112 -8.10 -3.94 -6.97
CA CYS A 112 -8.02 -2.83 -6.00
C CYS A 112 -6.62 -2.20 -5.98
N SER A 113 -5.55 -2.98 -5.92
CA SER A 113 -4.17 -2.50 -6.00
C SER A 113 -3.87 -1.88 -7.36
N SER A 114 -4.37 -2.47 -8.45
CA SER A 114 -4.25 -1.91 -9.81
C SER A 114 -4.84 -0.50 -9.91
N ILE A 115 -6.00 -0.24 -9.26
CA ILE A 115 -6.62 1.10 -9.20
C ILE A 115 -5.69 2.08 -8.48
N TRP A 116 -5.13 1.70 -7.34
CA TRP A 116 -4.19 2.54 -6.59
C TRP A 116 -2.91 2.85 -7.38
N LEU A 117 -2.30 1.84 -7.98
CA LEU A 117 -1.11 1.97 -8.82
C LEU A 117 -1.36 2.90 -10.01
N ALA A 118 -2.48 2.71 -10.72
CA ALA A 118 -2.83 3.56 -11.87
C ALA A 118 -3.09 5.02 -11.47
N ARG A 119 -3.69 5.27 -10.31
CA ARG A 119 -3.86 6.62 -9.78
C ARG A 119 -2.53 7.27 -9.47
N GLY A 120 -1.61 6.55 -8.80
CA GLY A 120 -0.27 7.04 -8.49
C GLY A 120 0.58 7.32 -9.72
N ALA A 121 0.47 6.50 -10.75
CA ALA A 121 1.16 6.69 -12.04
C ALA A 121 0.67 7.93 -12.81
N GLY A 122 -0.48 8.49 -12.43
CA GLY A 122 -1.05 9.67 -13.06
C GLY A 122 -1.61 9.41 -14.47
N PRO A 123 -2.13 10.43 -15.16
CA PRO A 123 -2.91 10.25 -16.38
C PRO A 123 -2.13 9.66 -17.57
N GLN A 124 -0.83 9.80 -17.60
CA GLN A 124 0.03 9.24 -18.64
C GLN A 124 0.67 7.90 -18.27
N GLY A 125 0.47 7.45 -17.01
CA GLY A 125 0.99 6.17 -16.55
C GLY A 125 0.18 5.00 -17.09
N ARG A 126 0.86 3.85 -17.20
CA ARG A 126 0.28 2.56 -17.63
C ARG A 126 0.63 1.50 -16.61
N VAL A 127 -0.32 0.64 -16.34
CA VAL A 127 -0.15 -0.55 -15.50
C VAL A 127 -0.42 -1.78 -16.36
N VAL A 128 0.47 -2.74 -16.30
CA VAL A 128 0.24 -4.10 -16.79
C VAL A 128 0.07 -4.97 -15.57
N THR A 129 -1.03 -5.69 -15.46
CA THR A 129 -1.32 -6.57 -14.33
C THR A 129 -1.61 -7.98 -14.82
N LEU A 130 -0.99 -8.97 -14.17
CA LEU A 130 -1.06 -10.37 -14.55
C LEU A 130 -1.98 -11.12 -13.59
N GLU A 131 -2.96 -11.85 -14.13
CA GLU A 131 -3.94 -12.60 -13.34
C GLU A 131 -4.08 -14.02 -13.88
N TYR A 132 -3.94 -14.99 -12.98
CA TYR A 132 -4.06 -16.39 -13.35
C TYR A 132 -5.52 -16.82 -13.57
N GLU A 133 -6.44 -16.35 -12.70
CA GLU A 133 -7.83 -16.78 -12.69
C GLU A 133 -8.71 -15.91 -13.61
N PRO A 134 -9.29 -16.48 -14.70
CA PRO A 134 -10.13 -15.71 -15.62
C PRO A 134 -11.29 -14.98 -14.93
N LYS A 135 -11.90 -15.59 -13.91
CA LYS A 135 -12.99 -15.00 -13.13
C LYS A 135 -12.52 -13.74 -12.38
N HIS A 136 -11.33 -13.76 -11.76
CA HIS A 136 -10.77 -12.59 -11.09
C HIS A 136 -10.51 -11.46 -12.09
N ALA A 137 -9.93 -11.80 -13.23
CA ALA A 137 -9.65 -10.83 -14.29
C ALA A 137 -10.93 -10.18 -14.85
N GLU A 138 -12.03 -10.92 -14.96
CA GLU A 138 -13.33 -10.38 -15.35
C GLU A 138 -13.83 -9.34 -14.34
N VAL A 139 -13.80 -9.66 -13.06
CA VAL A 139 -14.17 -8.74 -11.97
C VAL A 139 -13.26 -7.52 -11.96
N ALA A 140 -11.95 -7.72 -12.09
CA ALA A 140 -10.98 -6.63 -12.15
C ALA A 140 -11.26 -5.67 -13.31
N ARG A 141 -11.51 -6.18 -14.53
CA ARG A 141 -11.85 -5.35 -15.69
C ARG A 141 -13.12 -4.55 -15.46
N ALA A 142 -14.15 -5.14 -14.85
CA ALA A 142 -15.38 -4.42 -14.50
C ALA A 142 -15.13 -3.32 -13.46
N ASN A 143 -14.28 -3.57 -12.46
CA ASN A 143 -13.88 -2.58 -11.47
C ASN A 143 -13.06 -1.44 -12.10
N LEU A 144 -12.12 -1.75 -12.97
CA LEU A 144 -11.32 -0.78 -13.72
C LEU A 144 -12.19 0.07 -14.66
N GLN A 145 -13.22 -0.52 -15.27
CA GLN A 145 -14.22 0.21 -16.07
C GLN A 145 -14.94 1.25 -15.21
N ARG A 146 -15.44 0.85 -14.02
CA ARG A 146 -16.09 1.78 -13.08
C ARG A 146 -15.15 2.87 -12.60
N ALA A 147 -13.88 2.54 -12.46
CA ALA A 147 -12.83 3.50 -12.07
C ALA A 147 -12.39 4.43 -13.21
N GLY A 148 -12.84 4.23 -14.46
CA GLY A 148 -12.39 4.99 -15.62
C GLY A 148 -10.92 4.74 -15.99
N LEU A 149 -10.43 3.52 -15.77
CA LEU A 149 -9.00 3.16 -15.88
C LEU A 149 -8.71 2.13 -16.99
N VAL A 150 -9.69 1.68 -17.76
CA VAL A 150 -9.51 0.63 -18.78
C VAL A 150 -8.46 0.96 -19.83
N ASP A 151 -8.30 2.23 -20.19
CA ASP A 151 -7.31 2.67 -21.17
C ASP A 151 -5.89 2.75 -20.58
N ARG A 152 -5.74 2.57 -19.28
CA ARG A 152 -4.48 2.73 -18.55
C ARG A 152 -4.00 1.49 -17.83
N VAL A 153 -4.88 0.51 -17.64
CA VAL A 153 -4.58 -0.75 -16.95
C VAL A 153 -4.90 -1.91 -17.88
N GLU A 154 -3.89 -2.62 -18.28
CA GLU A 154 -4.00 -3.84 -19.10
C GLU A 154 -4.00 -5.07 -18.20
N VAL A 155 -5.07 -5.86 -18.23
CA VAL A 155 -5.19 -7.12 -17.48
C VAL A 155 -4.90 -8.29 -18.42
N ILE A 156 -3.77 -8.96 -18.22
CA ILE A 156 -3.36 -10.13 -19.00
C ILE A 156 -3.70 -11.39 -18.19
N VAL A 157 -4.46 -12.30 -18.80
CA VAL A 157 -4.89 -13.56 -18.16
C VAL A 157 -3.95 -14.68 -18.56
N GLY A 158 -3.48 -15.43 -17.56
CA GLY A 158 -2.61 -16.58 -17.72
C GLY A 158 -1.58 -16.71 -16.60
N ALA A 159 -0.81 -17.78 -16.63
CA ALA A 159 0.29 -17.96 -15.71
C ALA A 159 1.32 -16.84 -15.91
N ALA A 160 1.71 -16.17 -14.80
CA ALA A 160 2.62 -15.04 -14.88
C ALA A 160 3.97 -15.44 -15.47
N LEU A 161 4.49 -16.63 -15.15
CA LEU A 161 5.77 -17.13 -15.70
C LEU A 161 5.73 -17.37 -17.20
N ASP A 162 4.56 -17.63 -17.79
CA ASP A 162 4.40 -17.73 -19.25
C ASP A 162 4.28 -16.34 -19.90
N THR A 163 3.72 -15.37 -19.18
CA THR A 163 3.47 -14.02 -19.67
C THR A 163 4.72 -13.12 -19.56
N LEU A 164 5.43 -13.18 -18.44
CA LEU A 164 6.58 -12.32 -18.15
C LEU A 164 7.64 -12.31 -19.26
N PRO A 165 8.02 -13.46 -19.90
CA PRO A 165 8.97 -13.49 -21.02
C PRO A 165 8.49 -12.73 -22.26
N THR A 166 7.18 -12.52 -22.42
CA THR A 166 6.58 -11.89 -23.61
C THR A 166 6.42 -10.38 -23.47
N LEU A 167 6.60 -9.85 -22.25
CA LEU A 167 6.40 -8.43 -21.98
C LEU A 167 7.46 -7.57 -22.69
N ASN A 168 6.98 -6.65 -23.52
CA ASN A 168 7.79 -5.75 -24.32
C ASN A 168 7.53 -4.28 -23.96
N GLY A 169 8.24 -3.35 -24.57
CA GLY A 169 7.97 -1.91 -24.48
C GLY A 169 8.82 -1.15 -23.46
N GLY A 170 9.95 -1.72 -23.04
CA GLY A 170 10.95 -1.09 -22.18
C GLY A 170 10.74 -1.37 -20.67
N PRO A 171 11.65 -0.86 -19.83
CA PRO A 171 11.65 -1.21 -18.41
C PRO A 171 10.45 -0.64 -17.67
N PHE A 172 10.08 -1.35 -16.59
CA PHE A 172 9.11 -0.88 -15.61
C PHE A 172 9.80 -0.02 -14.54
N ASP A 173 9.12 1.04 -14.10
CA ASP A 173 9.59 1.94 -13.05
C ASP A 173 9.28 1.39 -11.65
N LEU A 174 8.16 0.65 -11.54
CA LEU A 174 7.70 0.00 -10.34
C LEU A 174 7.17 -1.40 -10.68
N VAL A 175 7.57 -2.39 -9.90
CA VAL A 175 7.01 -3.75 -9.94
C VAL A 175 6.41 -4.07 -8.58
N PHE A 176 5.16 -4.53 -8.55
CA PHE A 176 4.48 -5.03 -7.37
C PHE A 176 4.18 -6.52 -7.53
N ILE A 177 4.67 -7.34 -6.60
CA ILE A 177 4.53 -8.80 -6.61
C ILE A 177 3.63 -9.20 -5.46
N ASP A 178 2.41 -9.63 -5.76
CA ASP A 178 1.41 -10.11 -4.80
C ASP A 178 0.58 -11.25 -5.41
N ALA A 179 1.25 -12.32 -5.78
CA ALA A 179 0.64 -13.53 -6.33
C ALA A 179 0.93 -14.75 -5.42
N ASP A 180 0.93 -15.94 -5.99
CA ASP A 180 1.30 -17.18 -5.31
C ASP A 180 2.77 -17.11 -4.84
N LYS A 181 2.99 -17.45 -3.59
CA LYS A 181 4.28 -17.20 -2.93
C LYS A 181 5.36 -18.19 -3.35
N GLU A 182 4.94 -19.37 -3.78
CA GLU A 182 5.81 -20.45 -4.24
C GLU A 182 6.67 -20.04 -5.44
N ASN A 183 6.16 -19.13 -6.29
CA ASN A 183 6.87 -18.61 -7.46
C ASN A 183 7.53 -17.23 -7.26
N ASN A 184 7.55 -16.71 -6.03
CA ASN A 184 8.08 -15.35 -5.76
C ASN A 184 9.55 -15.19 -6.18
N ALA A 185 10.37 -16.23 -6.08
CA ALA A 185 11.76 -16.18 -6.49
C ALA A 185 11.90 -15.93 -7.99
N GLU A 186 11.14 -16.66 -8.81
CA GLU A 186 11.11 -16.50 -10.26
C GLU A 186 10.50 -15.15 -10.68
N TYR A 187 9.44 -14.71 -9.98
CA TYR A 187 8.87 -13.38 -10.19
C TYR A 187 9.86 -12.27 -9.90
N LEU A 188 10.64 -12.42 -8.82
CA LEU A 188 11.72 -11.48 -8.49
C LEU A 188 12.80 -11.43 -9.58
N GLU A 189 13.25 -12.57 -10.09
CA GLU A 189 14.21 -12.60 -11.20
C GLU A 189 13.69 -11.86 -12.43
N TRP A 190 12.44 -12.08 -12.80
CA TRP A 190 11.82 -11.37 -13.91
C TRP A 190 11.66 -9.88 -13.63
N ALA A 191 11.26 -9.50 -12.41
CA ALA A 191 11.18 -8.11 -12.00
C ALA A 191 12.54 -7.40 -12.17
N ILE A 192 13.65 -8.05 -11.75
CA ILE A 192 15.00 -7.51 -11.91
C ILE A 192 15.39 -7.36 -13.39
N ARG A 193 15.01 -8.30 -14.25
CA ARG A 193 15.27 -8.24 -15.71
C ARG A 193 14.46 -7.16 -16.41
N LEU A 194 13.21 -6.96 -15.99
CA LEU A 194 12.26 -6.03 -16.58
C LEU A 194 12.37 -4.60 -16.03
N THR A 195 13.30 -4.35 -15.11
CA THR A 195 13.54 -3.04 -14.49
C THR A 195 14.91 -2.46 -14.87
N ARG A 196 15.13 -1.21 -14.50
CA ARG A 196 16.37 -0.46 -14.73
C ARG A 196 16.86 0.20 -13.43
N PRO A 197 18.09 0.72 -13.37
CA PRO A 197 18.54 1.53 -12.25
C PRO A 197 17.55 2.66 -11.93
N GLY A 198 17.22 2.79 -10.64
CA GLY A 198 16.21 3.73 -10.14
C GLY A 198 14.77 3.19 -10.11
N SER A 199 14.50 2.01 -10.67
CA SER A 199 13.22 1.32 -10.49
C SER A 199 13.07 0.78 -9.08
N VAL A 200 11.83 0.50 -8.66
CA VAL A 200 11.52 -0.10 -7.36
C VAL A 200 10.75 -1.40 -7.55
N ILE A 201 11.06 -2.39 -6.73
CA ILE A 201 10.36 -3.67 -6.64
C ILE A 201 9.77 -3.80 -5.25
N VAL A 202 8.48 -4.12 -5.14
CA VAL A 202 7.77 -4.40 -3.89
C VAL A 202 7.28 -5.84 -3.93
N VAL A 203 7.56 -6.61 -2.87
CA VAL A 203 7.08 -7.99 -2.69
C VAL A 203 6.23 -8.05 -1.44
N ASP A 204 4.98 -8.47 -1.57
CA ASP A 204 4.01 -8.49 -0.48
C ASP A 204 4.00 -9.82 0.30
N ASN A 205 3.49 -9.74 1.55
CA ASN A 205 3.31 -10.84 2.50
C ASN A 205 4.60 -11.59 2.84
N VAL A 206 5.62 -10.85 3.23
CA VAL A 206 6.95 -11.41 3.51
C VAL A 206 7.20 -11.72 4.99
N ILE A 207 6.26 -11.45 5.90
CA ILE A 207 6.39 -11.73 7.35
C ILE A 207 5.57 -12.94 7.78
N ARG A 208 4.30 -13.08 7.26
CA ARG A 208 3.46 -14.27 7.44
C ARG A 208 3.28 -14.65 8.91
N ASP A 209 2.80 -13.72 9.74
CA ASP A 209 2.65 -13.89 11.19
C ASP A 209 3.93 -14.37 11.89
N GLY A 210 5.10 -13.96 11.37
CA GLY A 210 6.41 -14.36 11.91
C GLY A 210 6.85 -15.79 11.52
N GLN A 211 6.07 -16.52 10.74
CA GLN A 211 6.42 -17.90 10.32
C GLN A 211 7.74 -17.98 9.55
N ILE A 212 8.17 -16.90 8.93
CA ILE A 212 9.48 -16.80 8.28
C ILE A 212 10.66 -17.05 9.24
N MET A 213 10.45 -17.02 10.55
CA MET A 213 11.48 -17.32 11.55
C MET A 213 11.76 -18.83 11.67
N ASP A 214 10.85 -19.68 11.21
CA ASP A 214 11.03 -21.13 11.25
C ASP A 214 11.76 -21.63 9.99
N PRO A 215 13.06 -22.02 10.10
CA PRO A 215 13.82 -22.53 8.97
C PRO A 215 13.44 -23.98 8.58
N GLN A 216 12.65 -24.66 9.41
CA GLN A 216 12.22 -26.03 9.19
C GLN A 216 10.72 -26.13 8.88
N SER A 217 10.07 -25.01 8.54
CA SER A 217 8.65 -24.99 8.19
C SER A 217 8.37 -25.88 6.99
N ASP A 218 7.39 -26.75 7.13
CA ASP A 218 6.88 -27.58 6.02
C ASP A 218 5.96 -26.80 5.06
N ASP A 219 5.60 -25.55 5.37
CA ASP A 219 4.83 -24.68 4.48
C ASP A 219 5.71 -24.18 3.33
N ALA A 220 5.42 -24.66 2.12
CA ALA A 220 6.13 -24.26 0.90
C ALA A 220 6.14 -22.74 0.68
N LYS A 221 5.09 -22.03 1.10
CA LYS A 221 4.99 -20.56 1.01
C LYS A 221 5.97 -19.88 1.95
N VAL A 222 6.16 -20.40 3.16
CA VAL A 222 7.15 -19.89 4.11
C VAL A 222 8.55 -20.10 3.55
N ALA A 223 8.85 -21.30 3.07
CA ALA A 223 10.15 -21.61 2.48
C ALA A 223 10.48 -20.70 1.28
N ALA A 224 9.52 -20.53 0.35
CA ALA A 224 9.68 -19.67 -0.80
C ALA A 224 9.84 -18.19 -0.42
N THR A 225 9.08 -17.71 0.58
CA THR A 225 9.23 -16.34 1.10
C THR A 225 10.61 -16.10 1.69
N ARG A 226 11.13 -17.04 2.48
CA ARG A 226 12.49 -16.98 3.04
C ARG A 226 13.54 -16.93 1.92
N GLN A 227 13.42 -17.80 0.92
CA GLN A 227 14.30 -17.81 -0.26
C GLN A 227 14.27 -16.45 -0.99
N THR A 228 13.09 -15.91 -1.23
CA THR A 228 12.91 -14.61 -1.89
C THR A 228 13.59 -13.48 -1.11
N LEU A 229 13.40 -13.44 0.22
CA LEU A 229 14.05 -12.44 1.08
C LEU A 229 15.58 -12.56 1.04
N GLN A 230 16.11 -13.79 1.06
CA GLN A 230 17.54 -14.04 0.94
C GLN A 230 18.06 -13.55 -0.42
N MET A 231 17.39 -13.89 -1.51
CA MET A 231 17.73 -13.41 -2.85
C MET A 231 17.71 -11.87 -2.92
N MET A 232 16.72 -11.21 -2.34
CA MET A 232 16.65 -9.75 -2.30
C MET A 232 17.79 -9.12 -1.51
N GLY A 233 18.23 -9.75 -0.41
CA GLY A 233 19.32 -9.28 0.44
C GLY A 233 20.70 -9.47 -0.19
N GLU A 234 20.89 -10.54 -0.96
CA GLU A 234 22.17 -10.92 -1.55
C GLU A 234 22.38 -10.38 -2.98
N HIS A 235 21.30 -9.98 -3.66
CA HIS A 235 21.38 -9.61 -5.07
C HIS A 235 22.12 -8.27 -5.28
N PRO A 236 23.23 -8.23 -6.07
CA PRO A 236 24.10 -7.05 -6.17
C PRO A 236 23.41 -5.81 -6.78
N ARG A 237 22.33 -6.00 -7.54
CA ARG A 237 21.55 -4.89 -8.12
C ARG A 237 20.44 -4.36 -7.22
N LEU A 238 20.20 -4.95 -6.06
CA LEU A 238 19.12 -4.54 -5.16
C LEU A 238 19.67 -3.87 -3.90
N ASP A 239 18.94 -2.86 -3.45
CA ASP A 239 19.09 -2.22 -2.15
C ASP A 239 17.76 -2.38 -1.43
N THR A 240 17.70 -3.30 -0.48
CA THR A 240 16.45 -3.86 0.05
C THR A 240 16.21 -3.45 1.49
N ALA A 241 14.96 -3.11 1.80
CA ALA A 241 14.43 -2.97 3.14
C ALA A 241 13.16 -3.81 3.30
N VAL A 242 12.85 -4.22 4.53
CA VAL A 242 11.61 -4.94 4.87
C VAL A 242 10.85 -4.14 5.92
N ILE A 243 9.56 -3.94 5.70
CA ILE A 243 8.65 -3.23 6.60
C ILE A 243 7.63 -4.24 7.13
N GLN A 244 7.58 -4.37 8.45
CA GLN A 244 6.52 -5.12 9.12
C GLN A 244 5.27 -4.24 9.24
N THR A 245 4.11 -4.83 9.04
CA THR A 245 2.81 -4.19 9.17
C THR A 245 1.94 -4.96 10.16
N VAL A 246 1.19 -4.22 10.97
CA VAL A 246 0.20 -4.78 11.89
C VAL A 246 -1.08 -3.99 11.70
N GLY A 247 -2.20 -4.69 11.47
CA GLY A 247 -3.48 -4.03 11.21
C GLY A 247 -4.65 -5.01 11.22
N ALA A 248 -5.75 -4.61 10.60
CA ALA A 248 -6.96 -5.43 10.47
C ALA A 248 -6.71 -6.76 9.73
N LYS A 249 -5.63 -6.86 8.97
CA LYS A 249 -5.22 -8.07 8.24
C LYS A 249 -4.20 -8.94 9.00
N GLY A 250 -3.93 -8.64 10.25
CA GLY A 250 -2.98 -9.38 11.08
C GLY A 250 -1.57 -8.79 11.04
N TRP A 251 -0.58 -9.61 11.33
CA TRP A 251 0.83 -9.26 11.30
C TRP A 251 1.48 -9.80 10.03
N ASP A 252 1.81 -8.91 9.13
CA ASP A 252 2.53 -9.24 7.90
C ASP A 252 3.55 -8.14 7.57
N GLY A 253 3.82 -7.92 6.30
CA GLY A 253 4.73 -6.90 5.83
C GLY A 253 5.09 -7.10 4.36
N PHE A 254 5.88 -6.17 3.87
CA PHE A 254 6.38 -6.21 2.49
C PHE A 254 7.88 -5.88 2.44
N ALA A 255 8.54 -6.45 1.47
CA ALA A 255 9.90 -6.05 1.09
C ALA A 255 9.84 -4.99 -0.01
N ILE A 256 10.74 -4.01 0.06
CA ILE A 256 10.92 -2.97 -0.94
C ILE A 256 12.38 -2.89 -1.33
N ALA A 257 12.68 -2.89 -2.62
CA ALA A 257 14.03 -2.79 -3.13
C ALA A 257 14.15 -1.71 -4.20
N SER A 258 15.18 -0.88 -4.10
CA SER A 258 15.64 -0.02 -5.19
C SER A 258 16.59 -0.79 -6.09
N VAL A 259 16.41 -0.71 -7.40
CA VAL A 259 17.29 -1.30 -8.40
C VAL A 259 18.47 -0.36 -8.64
N ARG A 260 19.68 -0.88 -8.48
CA ARG A 260 20.95 -0.15 -8.73
C ARG A 260 21.36 -0.21 -10.18
#